data_04d64deefb999dc94d09307e9aeb1f99
#
_entry.id   04d64deefb999dc94d09307e9aeb1f99
#
_cell.length_a   1.000
_cell.length_b   1.000
_cell.length_c   1.000
_cell.angle_alpha   90.00
_cell.angle_beta   90.00
_cell.angle_gamma   90.00
#
_symmetry.space_group_name_H-M   'P 1'
#
loop_
_entity.id
_entity.type
_entity.pdbx_description
1 polymer ?
#
loop_
_entity_poly.entity_id
_entity_poly.type
_entity_poly.pdbx_seq_one_letter_code
_entity_poly.pdbx_strand_id
1 'polypeptide(L)'
;MCSKYYGGNILKVTVSGTADKYIVIKNYNDEEVIISGNNKPRELMNLNGVSYIKVKGLTFADCLGSYSVGIKISTTSDEASHHIEIESNTIRNLYANATATVYPPNVYAGGITVAGYLDSKAIHDIIIRENTVKDCRTGWTEAISVTGNVDGFLITKNVVTNTGNIGIDASGHWGISKNPATDFARNGVISENHVSYCKSPVEGGAGIYLDGSSNILVEKNISHNNVYGITVGCERANNFVTNNIIRNNICYHNEGFGIGLMGWSPEGRIIKNCQVVNNTAFENAKDRLGEIAIYSTENTTIKNNIFYSTHANSNLLYVDDSHLNLDMNFNH
;
A
#
# COMPACT_ATOMS: atom_id res chain seq x y z
N MET A 1 2.77 32.21 8.14
CA MET A 1 1.36 32.27 8.62
C MET A 1 0.68 30.97 8.19
N CYS A 2 0.07 30.19 9.07
CA CYS A 2 -0.58 28.94 8.69
C CYS A 2 -1.94 29.26 8.01
N SER A 3 -2.09 28.95 6.73
CA SER A 3 -3.34 29.11 6.01
C SER A 3 -4.15 27.83 6.10
N LYS A 4 -5.19 27.82 6.92
CA LYS A 4 -6.10 26.69 7.10
C LYS A 4 -7.34 26.89 6.22
N TYR A 5 -7.53 26.02 5.24
CA TYR A 5 -8.72 26.01 4.40
C TYR A 5 -9.81 25.14 5.03
N TYR A 6 -10.94 25.74 5.34
CA TYR A 6 -12.13 25.04 5.86
C TYR A 6 -13.18 24.95 4.74
N GLY A 7 -12.94 24.10 3.77
CA GLY A 7 -13.89 23.92 2.67
C GLY A 7 -14.97 22.90 3.03
N GLY A 8 -16.22 23.23 2.83
CA GLY A 8 -17.30 22.25 2.71
C GLY A 8 -17.20 21.42 1.45
N ASN A 9 -16.34 21.80 0.52
CA ASN A 9 -16.21 21.22 -0.82
C ASN A 9 -14.85 20.54 -0.98
N ILE A 10 -14.88 19.42 -1.70
CA ILE A 10 -13.72 18.69 -2.20
C ILE A 10 -12.91 19.62 -3.11
N LEU A 11 -11.58 19.63 -2.98
CA LEU A 11 -10.70 20.19 -3.99
C LEU A 11 -10.72 19.26 -5.20
N LYS A 12 -11.55 19.58 -6.19
CA LYS A 12 -11.65 18.81 -7.41
C LYS A 12 -10.86 19.48 -8.53
N VAL A 13 -9.85 18.78 -9.04
CA VAL A 13 -9.13 19.20 -10.24
C VAL A 13 -9.91 18.67 -11.45
N THR A 14 -10.26 19.55 -12.37
CA THR A 14 -11.08 19.21 -13.55
C THR A 14 -10.39 19.50 -14.88
N VAL A 15 -9.15 19.98 -14.82
CA VAL A 15 -8.36 20.35 -16.01
C VAL A 15 -7.03 19.61 -15.94
N SER A 16 -6.62 19.05 -17.05
CA SER A 16 -5.33 18.38 -17.20
C SER A 16 -4.24 19.37 -17.67
N GLY A 17 -3.00 19.10 -17.27
CA GLY A 17 -1.83 19.70 -17.89
C GLY A 17 -1.50 19.04 -19.23
N THR A 18 -0.26 19.21 -19.66
CA THR A 18 0.31 18.54 -20.83
C THR A 18 1.68 17.96 -20.49
N ALA A 19 2.22 17.10 -21.36
CA ALA A 19 3.53 16.50 -21.15
C ALA A 19 4.66 17.55 -20.93
N ASP A 20 4.58 18.65 -21.65
CA ASP A 20 5.56 19.74 -21.54
C ASP A 20 5.22 20.73 -20.42
N LYS A 21 4.00 20.68 -19.86
CA LYS A 21 3.52 21.67 -18.90
C LYS A 21 2.54 21.08 -17.90
N TYR A 22 3.09 20.56 -16.81
CA TYR A 22 2.29 20.09 -15.68
C TYR A 22 1.58 21.24 -14.96
N ILE A 23 0.35 20.98 -14.50
CA ILE A 23 -0.30 21.84 -13.52
C ILE A 23 0.24 21.50 -12.15
N VAL A 24 0.86 22.47 -11.47
CA VAL A 24 1.46 22.30 -10.15
C VAL A 24 0.58 22.95 -9.09
N ILE A 25 0.08 22.16 -8.16
CA ILE A 25 -0.70 22.60 -6.99
C ILE A 25 0.20 22.47 -5.77
N LYS A 26 0.64 23.59 -5.21
CA LYS A 26 1.59 23.60 -4.10
C LYS A 26 1.36 24.76 -3.13
N ASN A 27 1.97 24.67 -1.96
CA ASN A 27 2.09 25.80 -1.05
C ASN A 27 2.92 26.94 -1.68
N TYR A 28 2.70 28.14 -1.21
CA TYR A 28 3.47 29.32 -1.65
C TYR A 28 4.54 29.65 -0.62
N ASN A 29 5.76 29.85 -1.05
CA ASN A 29 6.93 30.20 -0.20
C ASN A 29 7.07 29.32 1.06
N ASP A 30 6.87 28.01 0.89
CA ASP A 30 6.94 27.02 1.98
C ASP A 30 6.03 27.30 3.18
N GLU A 31 4.97 28.08 2.98
CA GLU A 31 3.94 28.30 3.98
C GLU A 31 3.19 27.00 4.29
N GLU A 32 2.86 26.76 5.54
CA GLU A 32 2.00 25.64 5.91
C GLU A 32 0.57 25.85 5.38
N VAL A 33 0.12 25.00 4.48
CA VAL A 33 -1.24 25.00 3.95
C VAL A 33 -1.95 23.73 4.37
N ILE A 34 -3.03 23.85 5.13
CA ILE A 34 -3.82 22.71 5.61
C ILE A 34 -5.19 22.69 4.93
N ILE A 35 -5.45 21.62 4.20
CA ILE A 35 -6.74 21.28 3.62
C ILE A 35 -7.44 20.36 4.62
N SER A 36 -8.38 20.91 5.39
CA SER A 36 -9.00 20.22 6.51
C SER A 36 -10.42 19.76 6.18
N GLY A 37 -10.77 18.52 6.54
CA GLY A 37 -12.13 18.01 6.50
C GLY A 37 -13.03 18.55 7.61
N ASN A 38 -12.48 19.28 8.57
CA ASN A 38 -13.21 19.81 9.73
C ASN A 38 -13.99 18.71 10.48
N ASN A 39 -13.33 17.57 10.69
CA ASN A 39 -13.89 16.38 11.34
C ASN A 39 -15.19 15.86 10.70
N LYS A 40 -15.30 15.94 9.39
CA LYS A 40 -16.40 15.34 8.61
C LYS A 40 -15.85 14.34 7.61
N PRO A 41 -16.66 13.37 7.14
CA PRO A 41 -16.27 12.46 6.07
C PRO A 41 -16.10 13.24 4.76
N ARG A 42 -14.93 13.13 4.11
CA ARG A 42 -14.62 13.87 2.88
C ARG A 42 -13.52 13.21 2.04
N GLU A 43 -13.58 13.43 0.75
CA GLU A 43 -12.41 13.41 -0.12
C GLU A 43 -11.80 14.82 -0.12
N LEU A 44 -10.59 14.98 0.38
CA LEU A 44 -9.97 16.30 0.49
C LEU A 44 -9.41 16.81 -0.84
N MET A 45 -8.89 15.89 -1.66
CA MET A 45 -8.51 16.18 -3.05
C MET A 45 -8.95 15.05 -3.97
N ASN A 46 -9.51 15.45 -5.12
CA ASN A 46 -9.98 14.52 -6.15
C ASN A 46 -9.31 14.84 -7.49
N LEU A 47 -8.61 13.84 -8.03
CA LEU A 47 -7.84 13.90 -9.28
C LEU A 47 -8.37 12.84 -10.28
N ASN A 48 -9.69 12.70 -10.39
CA ASN A 48 -10.29 11.66 -11.22
C ASN A 48 -10.32 12.09 -12.70
N GLY A 49 -9.76 11.25 -13.57
CA GLY A 49 -9.76 11.44 -15.01
C GLY A 49 -8.94 12.63 -15.49
N VAL A 50 -7.96 13.08 -14.70
CA VAL A 50 -7.04 14.16 -15.08
C VAL A 50 -5.60 13.64 -15.21
N SER A 51 -4.79 14.39 -15.95
CA SER A 51 -3.41 14.01 -16.22
C SER A 51 -2.45 15.20 -16.17
N TYR A 52 -1.16 14.88 -16.02
CA TYR A 52 -0.08 15.88 -15.93
C TYR A 52 -0.29 16.87 -14.78
N ILE A 53 -0.55 16.32 -13.59
CA ILE A 53 -0.76 17.09 -12.36
C ILE A 53 0.33 16.75 -11.35
N LYS A 54 0.85 17.77 -10.67
CA LYS A 54 1.74 17.62 -9.53
C LYS A 54 1.13 18.29 -8.30
N VAL A 55 1.04 17.55 -7.19
CA VAL A 55 0.58 18.05 -5.88
C VAL A 55 1.74 18.00 -4.91
N LYS A 56 2.11 19.14 -4.33
CA LYS A 56 3.32 19.22 -3.52
C LYS A 56 3.18 20.14 -2.30
N GLY A 57 3.76 19.73 -1.16
CA GLY A 57 3.97 20.58 0.02
C GLY A 57 2.69 20.99 0.74
N LEU A 58 1.63 20.18 0.64
CA LEU A 58 0.34 20.45 1.27
C LEU A 58 0.09 19.47 2.43
N THR A 59 -0.74 19.91 3.39
CA THR A 59 -1.25 19.04 4.46
C THR A 59 -2.73 18.75 4.24
N PHE A 60 -3.11 17.48 4.20
CA PHE A 60 -4.48 16.99 4.13
C PHE A 60 -4.85 16.37 5.47
N ALA A 61 -5.87 16.88 6.15
CA ALA A 61 -6.07 16.49 7.54
C ALA A 61 -7.52 16.57 8.03
N ASP A 62 -7.72 16.00 9.21
CA ASP A 62 -8.87 16.18 10.07
C ASP A 62 -10.19 15.74 9.43
N CYS A 63 -10.25 14.51 8.91
CA CYS A 63 -11.49 13.85 8.50
C CYS A 63 -11.96 12.85 9.54
N LEU A 64 -13.26 12.80 9.76
CA LEU A 64 -13.89 11.80 10.62
C LEU A 64 -15.19 11.31 9.98
N GLY A 65 -15.29 10.01 9.74
CA GLY A 65 -16.50 9.39 9.23
C GLY A 65 -16.25 8.18 8.33
N SER A 66 -17.32 7.52 7.95
CA SER A 66 -17.30 6.22 7.27
C SER A 66 -16.69 6.23 5.86
N TYR A 67 -16.49 7.40 5.27
CA TYR A 67 -15.79 7.54 3.99
C TYR A 67 -14.94 8.80 3.98
N SER A 68 -13.65 8.64 4.05
CA SER A 68 -12.68 9.74 4.04
C SER A 68 -11.48 9.38 3.19
N VAL A 69 -11.00 10.32 2.38
CA VAL A 69 -9.78 10.13 1.56
C VAL A 69 -9.00 11.44 1.55
N GLY A 70 -7.70 11.36 1.79
CA GLY A 70 -6.80 12.51 1.69
C GLY A 70 -6.67 12.94 0.23
N ILE A 71 -6.08 12.10 -0.62
CA ILE A 71 -5.92 12.34 -2.06
C ILE A 71 -6.44 11.13 -2.81
N LYS A 72 -7.40 11.34 -3.72
CA LYS A 72 -7.95 10.30 -4.58
C LYS A 72 -7.53 10.53 -6.03
N ILE A 73 -6.94 9.51 -6.62
CA ILE A 73 -6.61 9.42 -8.04
C ILE A 73 -7.46 8.29 -8.61
N SER A 74 -8.30 8.59 -9.60
CA SER A 74 -9.20 7.56 -10.11
C SER A 74 -9.60 7.84 -11.56
N THR A 75 -10.63 7.15 -12.03
CA THR A 75 -11.21 7.32 -13.36
C THR A 75 -12.48 8.16 -13.31
N THR A 76 -12.86 8.74 -14.43
CA THR A 76 -14.26 9.12 -14.73
C THR A 76 -14.96 7.96 -15.45
N SER A 77 -16.12 8.18 -16.07
CA SER A 77 -16.77 7.19 -16.95
C SER A 77 -15.93 6.87 -18.20
N ASP A 78 -15.10 7.78 -18.66
CA ASP A 78 -14.46 7.72 -19.97
C ASP A 78 -12.93 7.88 -19.93
N GLU A 79 -12.38 8.47 -18.85
CA GLU A 79 -10.96 8.80 -18.74
C GLU A 79 -10.33 8.22 -17.47
N ALA A 80 -9.14 7.66 -17.62
CA ALA A 80 -8.26 7.25 -16.54
C ALA A 80 -7.22 8.34 -16.26
N SER A 81 -6.90 8.54 -14.98
CA SER A 81 -5.83 9.47 -14.60
C SER A 81 -4.46 8.90 -14.98
N HIS A 82 -3.56 9.75 -15.42
CA HIS A 82 -2.18 9.35 -15.70
C HIS A 82 -1.19 10.52 -15.53
N HIS A 83 0.11 10.21 -15.40
CA HIS A 83 1.16 11.22 -15.18
C HIS A 83 0.83 12.15 -14.01
N ILE A 84 0.55 11.55 -12.85
CA ILE A 84 0.25 12.26 -11.60
C ILE A 84 1.42 12.09 -10.64
N GLU A 85 1.90 13.19 -10.08
CA GLU A 85 2.93 13.19 -9.03
C GLU A 85 2.37 13.76 -7.73
N ILE A 86 2.40 12.95 -6.67
CA ILE A 86 2.06 13.34 -5.29
C ILE A 86 3.35 13.37 -4.49
N GLU A 87 3.85 14.55 -4.16
CA GLU A 87 5.22 14.75 -3.65
C GLU A 87 5.25 15.61 -2.38
N SER A 88 5.97 15.16 -1.37
CA SER A 88 6.28 15.94 -0.15
C SER A 88 5.04 16.52 0.55
N ASN A 89 3.91 15.78 0.55
CA ASN A 89 2.70 16.17 1.27
C ASN A 89 2.63 15.47 2.62
N THR A 90 1.85 16.03 3.54
CA THR A 90 1.50 15.38 4.81
C THR A 90 0.02 15.02 4.81
N ILE A 91 -0.29 13.76 5.08
CA ILE A 91 -1.66 13.27 5.27
C ILE A 91 -1.78 12.78 6.71
N ARG A 92 -2.73 13.31 7.48
CA ARG A 92 -2.87 12.96 8.89
C ARG A 92 -4.28 13.11 9.43
N ASN A 93 -4.56 12.42 10.53
CA ASN A 93 -5.84 12.50 11.24
C ASN A 93 -7.05 12.19 10.35
N LEU A 94 -6.92 11.17 9.48
CA LEU A 94 -8.05 10.64 8.73
C LEU A 94 -8.60 9.44 9.50
N TYR A 95 -9.79 9.58 10.05
CA TYR A 95 -10.38 8.57 10.91
C TYR A 95 -11.66 8.01 10.29
N ALA A 96 -11.62 6.73 9.93
CA ALA A 96 -12.82 5.97 9.73
C ALA A 96 -13.64 5.96 11.03
N ASN A 97 -14.95 5.93 10.92
CA ASN A 97 -15.83 5.93 12.08
C ASN A 97 -15.86 4.55 12.76
N ALA A 98 -14.68 4.00 13.01
CA ALA A 98 -14.46 2.67 13.58
C ALA A 98 -13.93 2.77 15.00
N THR A 99 -14.42 1.89 15.86
CA THR A 99 -13.86 1.71 17.21
C THR A 99 -12.58 0.86 17.13
N ALA A 100 -11.77 0.90 18.17
CA ALA A 100 -10.52 0.14 18.22
C ALA A 100 -10.69 -1.39 18.21
N THR A 101 -11.90 -1.91 18.36
CA THR A 101 -12.15 -3.35 18.50
C THR A 101 -13.03 -3.94 17.40
N VAL A 102 -13.71 -3.10 16.61
CA VAL A 102 -14.62 -3.54 15.54
C VAL A 102 -14.60 -2.53 14.41
N TYR A 103 -14.42 -3.00 13.18
CA TYR A 103 -14.68 -2.20 11.99
C TYR A 103 -16.06 -2.52 11.46
N PRO A 104 -17.03 -1.61 11.52
CA PRO A 104 -18.29 -1.79 10.83
C PRO A 104 -18.07 -2.00 9.33
N PRO A 105 -18.96 -2.72 8.63
CA PRO A 105 -18.91 -2.79 7.17
C PRO A 105 -18.90 -1.39 6.53
N ASN A 106 -18.19 -1.25 5.42
CA ASN A 106 -18.15 0.00 4.63
C ASN A 106 -17.57 1.22 5.37
N VAL A 107 -16.55 1.01 6.17
CA VAL A 107 -15.83 2.08 6.88
C VAL A 107 -14.43 2.22 6.30
N TYR A 108 -14.19 3.33 5.60
CA TYR A 108 -12.99 3.56 4.80
C TYR A 108 -12.39 4.95 5.06
N ALA A 109 -11.09 5.03 5.28
CA ALA A 109 -10.36 6.30 5.44
C ALA A 109 -8.94 6.20 4.86
N GLY A 110 -8.83 6.21 3.53
CA GLY A 110 -7.54 6.12 2.84
C GLY A 110 -6.74 7.41 2.87
N GLY A 111 -5.43 7.33 3.00
CA GLY A 111 -4.54 8.48 2.89
C GLY A 111 -4.37 8.95 1.46
N ILE A 112 -3.73 8.13 0.62
CA ILE A 112 -3.60 8.34 -0.83
C ILE A 112 -4.14 7.08 -1.51
N THR A 113 -5.18 7.23 -2.30
CA THR A 113 -5.85 6.10 -2.95
C THR A 113 -5.81 6.26 -4.48
N VAL A 114 -5.30 5.24 -5.17
CA VAL A 114 -5.30 5.11 -6.62
C VAL A 114 -6.21 3.95 -7.00
N ALA A 115 -7.32 4.21 -7.70
CA ALA A 115 -8.31 3.18 -8.00
C ALA A 115 -8.77 3.23 -9.46
N GLY A 116 -8.41 2.19 -10.23
CA GLY A 116 -8.69 2.06 -11.66
C GLY A 116 -9.98 1.29 -11.94
N TYR A 117 -11.08 2.01 -12.19
CA TYR A 117 -12.40 1.41 -12.43
C TYR A 117 -12.69 1.07 -13.89
N LEU A 118 -11.95 1.67 -14.86
CA LEU A 118 -12.19 1.44 -16.28
C LEU A 118 -11.53 0.16 -16.77
N ASP A 119 -12.28 -0.67 -17.47
CA ASP A 119 -11.80 -1.93 -18.04
C ASP A 119 -10.83 -1.70 -19.21
N SER A 120 -11.06 -0.64 -19.98
CA SER A 120 -10.37 -0.35 -21.24
C SER A 120 -9.19 0.60 -21.11
N LYS A 121 -9.10 1.36 -20.01
CA LYS A 121 -8.04 2.35 -19.80
C LYS A 121 -7.45 2.19 -18.39
N ALA A 122 -6.19 1.82 -18.32
CA ALA A 122 -5.48 1.77 -17.04
C ALA A 122 -5.12 3.18 -16.54
N ILE A 123 -5.12 3.35 -15.23
CA ILE A 123 -4.36 4.42 -14.59
C ILE A 123 -2.88 4.07 -14.73
N HIS A 124 -2.03 5.01 -15.12
CA HIS A 124 -0.61 4.73 -15.31
C HIS A 124 0.29 5.96 -15.03
N ASP A 125 1.60 5.72 -14.93
CA ASP A 125 2.60 6.77 -14.66
C ASP A 125 2.26 7.59 -13.38
N ILE A 126 2.00 6.88 -12.29
CA ILE A 126 1.68 7.47 -10.98
C ILE A 126 2.95 7.47 -10.13
N ILE A 127 3.31 8.63 -9.59
CA ILE A 127 4.44 8.80 -8.67
C ILE A 127 3.91 9.31 -7.33
N ILE A 128 4.15 8.54 -6.27
CA ILE A 128 3.85 8.91 -4.88
C ILE A 128 5.17 8.89 -4.12
N ARG A 129 5.73 10.08 -3.86
CA ARG A 129 7.06 10.15 -3.25
C ARG A 129 7.20 11.18 -2.15
N GLU A 130 8.06 10.87 -1.17
CA GLU A 130 8.44 11.77 -0.09
C GLU A 130 7.25 12.29 0.74
N ASN A 131 6.11 11.60 0.71
CA ASN A 131 4.96 11.97 1.52
C ASN A 131 5.08 11.38 2.93
N THR A 132 4.44 12.04 3.88
CA THR A 132 4.22 11.53 5.23
C THR A 132 2.74 11.21 5.42
N VAL A 133 2.40 9.93 5.65
CA VAL A 133 1.04 9.51 6.02
C VAL A 133 1.09 9.00 7.45
N LYS A 134 0.37 9.65 8.36
CA LYS A 134 0.47 9.33 9.78
C LYS A 134 -0.82 9.58 10.55
N ASP A 135 -0.91 8.92 11.71
CA ASP A 135 -2.00 9.12 12.66
C ASP A 135 -3.38 8.95 12.00
N CYS A 136 -3.53 7.89 11.19
CA CYS A 136 -4.77 7.58 10.47
C CYS A 136 -5.39 6.28 11.01
N ARG A 137 -6.72 6.23 11.06
CA ARG A 137 -7.50 5.00 11.32
C ARG A 137 -8.28 4.66 10.06
N THR A 138 -7.66 3.86 9.23
CA THR A 138 -8.09 3.66 7.84
C THR A 138 -9.34 2.77 7.69
N GLY A 139 -9.72 2.03 8.74
CA GLY A 139 -10.81 1.07 8.65
C GLY A 139 -10.40 -0.11 7.74
N TRP A 140 -11.20 -0.39 6.71
CA TRP A 140 -10.94 -1.45 5.73
C TRP A 140 -10.10 -1.00 4.54
N THR A 141 -9.52 0.20 4.59
CA THR A 141 -8.57 0.69 3.58
C THR A 141 -7.17 0.89 4.15
N GLU A 142 -6.26 1.30 3.32
CA GLU A 142 -4.83 1.42 3.57
C GLU A 142 -4.39 2.89 3.62
N ALA A 143 -3.20 3.14 4.15
CA ALA A 143 -2.66 4.50 4.17
C ALA A 143 -2.26 4.99 2.77
N ILE A 144 -1.63 4.13 1.96
CA ILE A 144 -1.38 4.35 0.53
C ILE A 144 -1.83 3.08 -0.21
N SER A 145 -2.77 3.20 -1.14
CA SER A 145 -3.27 2.05 -1.89
C SER A 145 -3.32 2.27 -3.39
N VAL A 146 -3.03 1.20 -4.14
CA VAL A 146 -3.14 1.12 -5.60
C VAL A 146 -3.94 -0.13 -5.94
N THR A 147 -5.10 0.01 -6.58
CA THR A 147 -6.05 -1.09 -6.80
C THR A 147 -6.78 -1.03 -8.15
N GLY A 148 -7.26 -2.17 -8.63
CA GLY A 148 -7.98 -2.26 -9.90
C GLY A 148 -7.06 -2.06 -11.10
N ASN A 149 -7.57 -1.56 -12.21
CA ASN A 149 -6.81 -1.42 -13.45
C ASN A 149 -5.76 -0.29 -13.36
N VAL A 150 -4.65 -0.57 -12.69
CA VAL A 150 -3.50 0.34 -12.57
C VAL A 150 -2.26 -0.33 -13.13
N ASP A 151 -1.57 0.32 -14.08
CA ASP A 151 -0.45 -0.21 -14.82
C ASP A 151 0.72 0.79 -14.87
N GLY A 152 1.70 0.59 -14.03
CA GLY A 152 2.86 1.50 -13.92
C GLY A 152 2.69 2.54 -12.82
N PHE A 153 3.41 2.33 -11.70
CA PHE A 153 3.47 3.27 -10.58
C PHE A 153 4.79 3.18 -9.83
N LEU A 154 5.13 4.27 -9.14
CA LEU A 154 6.27 4.37 -8.24
C LEU A 154 5.82 4.93 -6.89
N ILE A 155 5.96 4.14 -5.82
CA ILE A 155 5.76 4.58 -4.43
C ILE A 155 7.12 4.56 -3.74
N THR A 156 7.69 5.74 -3.50
CA THR A 156 9.08 5.78 -3.02
C THR A 156 9.34 6.87 -1.98
N LYS A 157 10.23 6.58 -1.03
CA LYS A 157 10.68 7.52 0.01
C LYS A 157 9.57 8.12 0.86
N ASN A 158 8.44 7.41 0.99
CA ASN A 158 7.36 7.85 1.87
C ASN A 158 7.62 7.37 3.30
N VAL A 159 7.13 8.14 4.26
CA VAL A 159 7.05 7.76 5.66
C VAL A 159 5.59 7.46 5.99
N VAL A 160 5.30 6.20 6.33
CA VAL A 160 3.96 5.77 6.74
C VAL A 160 4.03 5.26 8.17
N THR A 161 3.28 5.86 9.08
CA THR A 161 3.38 5.48 10.48
C THR A 161 2.07 5.69 11.25
N ASN A 162 1.83 4.82 12.23
CA ASN A 162 0.65 4.90 13.10
C ASN A 162 -0.66 4.92 12.30
N THR A 163 -0.87 3.88 11.50
CA THR A 163 -2.07 3.72 10.67
C THR A 163 -2.88 2.49 11.09
N GLY A 164 -4.16 2.52 10.81
CA GLY A 164 -5.13 1.55 11.34
C GLY A 164 -5.20 0.20 10.65
N ASN A 165 -4.51 -0.03 9.56
CA ASN A 165 -4.52 -1.27 8.79
C ASN A 165 -3.17 -1.46 8.07
N ILE A 166 -3.18 -1.51 6.76
CA ILE A 166 -1.97 -1.68 5.93
C ILE A 166 -1.35 -0.31 5.64
N GLY A 167 -0.03 -0.25 5.67
CA GLY A 167 0.71 0.97 5.35
C GLY A 167 0.70 1.27 3.85
N ILE A 168 1.22 0.37 3.04
CA ILE A 168 1.26 0.48 1.57
C ILE A 168 0.70 -0.80 0.97
N ASP A 169 -0.27 -0.69 0.08
CA ASP A 169 -0.90 -1.82 -0.59
C ASP A 169 -0.93 -1.67 -2.10
N ALA A 170 -0.66 -2.78 -2.79
CA ALA A 170 -0.90 -2.95 -4.21
C ALA A 170 -1.81 -4.16 -4.41
N SER A 171 -3.09 -3.91 -4.71
CA SER A 171 -4.11 -4.96 -4.68
C SER A 171 -4.77 -5.23 -6.01
N GLY A 172 -5.45 -6.37 -6.07
CA GLY A 172 -6.18 -6.82 -7.23
C GLY A 172 -7.29 -7.81 -6.95
N HIS A 173 -8.09 -8.06 -7.98
CA HIS A 173 -9.18 -9.04 -7.98
C HIS A 173 -10.37 -8.71 -7.05
N TRP A 174 -10.50 -7.44 -6.67
CA TRP A 174 -11.59 -6.95 -5.82
C TRP A 174 -12.85 -6.53 -6.60
N GLY A 175 -12.85 -6.67 -7.93
CA GLY A 175 -13.94 -6.23 -8.80
C GLY A 175 -14.01 -4.71 -8.95
N ILE A 176 -12.88 -4.03 -8.77
CA ILE A 176 -12.75 -2.58 -8.99
C ILE A 176 -12.88 -2.28 -10.48
N SER A 177 -12.12 -2.96 -11.33
CA SER A 177 -12.39 -3.09 -12.76
C SER A 177 -13.26 -4.33 -12.99
N LYS A 178 -14.20 -4.25 -13.92
CA LYS A 178 -15.06 -5.40 -14.24
C LYS A 178 -14.38 -6.47 -15.10
N ASN A 179 -13.24 -6.13 -15.70
CA ASN A 179 -12.44 -7.08 -16.46
C ASN A 179 -11.43 -7.78 -15.55
N PRO A 180 -11.63 -9.08 -15.21
CA PRO A 180 -10.72 -9.80 -14.32
C PRO A 180 -9.26 -9.85 -14.81
N ALA A 181 -9.04 -9.72 -16.13
CA ALA A 181 -7.70 -9.74 -16.73
C ALA A 181 -6.90 -8.44 -16.47
N THR A 182 -7.54 -7.39 -16.00
CA THR A 182 -6.92 -6.10 -15.68
C THR A 182 -7.26 -5.58 -14.29
N ASP A 183 -8.06 -6.30 -13.51
CA ASP A 183 -8.48 -5.88 -12.17
C ASP A 183 -7.39 -6.13 -11.12
N PHE A 184 -6.18 -5.63 -11.37
CA PHE A 184 -5.07 -5.68 -10.41
C PHE A 184 -3.99 -4.64 -10.73
N ALA A 185 -3.32 -4.19 -9.68
CA ALA A 185 -2.15 -3.33 -9.76
C ALA A 185 -0.96 -4.10 -10.34
N ARG A 186 -0.26 -3.51 -11.30
CA ARG A 186 0.86 -4.16 -12.00
C ARG A 186 1.96 -3.20 -12.45
N ASN A 187 3.14 -3.77 -12.74
CA ASN A 187 4.29 -3.04 -13.28
C ASN A 187 4.72 -1.85 -12.41
N GLY A 188 4.75 -2.08 -11.08
CA GLY A 188 5.01 -1.05 -10.09
C GLY A 188 6.33 -1.23 -9.34
N VAL A 189 6.76 -0.15 -8.71
CA VAL A 189 7.90 -0.14 -7.79
C VAL A 189 7.50 0.47 -6.46
N ILE A 190 7.78 -0.24 -5.36
CA ILE A 190 7.63 0.23 -3.97
C ILE A 190 9.01 0.22 -3.34
N SER A 191 9.63 1.39 -3.18
CA SER A 191 11.05 1.46 -2.79
C SER A 191 11.37 2.55 -1.79
N GLU A 192 12.39 2.31 -0.98
CA GLU A 192 12.96 3.30 -0.05
C GLU A 192 11.92 3.90 0.94
N ASN A 193 10.79 3.23 1.16
CA ASN A 193 9.78 3.70 2.12
C ASN A 193 10.15 3.25 3.54
N HIS A 194 9.74 4.06 4.52
CA HIS A 194 9.82 3.74 5.93
C HIS A 194 8.41 3.54 6.48
N VAL A 195 8.05 2.30 6.82
CA VAL A 195 6.68 1.92 7.18
C VAL A 195 6.66 1.30 8.57
N SER A 196 5.89 1.88 9.49
CA SER A 196 5.90 1.44 10.88
C SER A 196 4.56 1.65 11.60
N TYR A 197 4.31 0.83 12.62
CA TYR A 197 3.11 0.93 13.46
C TYR A 197 1.79 0.86 12.66
N CYS A 198 1.78 0.06 11.61
CA CYS A 198 0.59 -0.27 10.84
C CYS A 198 -0.10 -1.46 11.49
N LYS A 199 -1.20 -1.21 12.20
CA LYS A 199 -1.86 -2.22 13.03
C LYS A 199 -3.37 -2.14 12.90
N SER A 200 -3.98 -3.28 12.58
CA SER A 200 -5.43 -3.43 12.63
C SER A 200 -5.86 -3.95 14.01
N PRO A 201 -6.90 -3.40 14.61
CA PRO A 201 -7.46 -3.97 15.85
C PRO A 201 -8.30 -5.23 15.60
N VAL A 202 -8.61 -5.55 14.35
CA VAL A 202 -9.55 -6.63 13.97
C VAL A 202 -8.82 -7.76 13.26
N GLU A 203 -7.89 -7.42 12.38
CA GLU A 203 -7.14 -8.36 11.57
C GLU A 203 -5.68 -7.92 11.46
N GLY A 204 -4.81 -8.78 10.93
CA GLY A 204 -3.40 -8.47 10.78
C GLY A 204 -3.17 -7.34 9.76
N GLY A 205 -2.54 -6.25 10.19
CA GLY A 205 -2.08 -5.18 9.32
C GLY A 205 -0.63 -5.41 8.88
N ALA A 206 -0.29 -5.12 7.65
CA ALA A 206 1.07 -5.20 7.14
C ALA A 206 1.68 -3.83 6.94
N GLY A 207 3.01 -3.72 7.05
CA GLY A 207 3.70 -2.52 6.60
C GLY A 207 3.52 -2.34 5.09
N ILE A 208 3.84 -3.38 4.31
CA ILE A 208 3.66 -3.39 2.84
C ILE A 208 2.95 -4.69 2.46
N TYR A 209 1.91 -4.61 1.64
CA TYR A 209 1.18 -5.77 1.16
C TYR A 209 1.04 -5.76 -0.36
N LEU A 210 1.32 -6.90 -0.98
CA LEU A 210 1.04 -7.20 -2.37
C LEU A 210 -0.13 -8.19 -2.41
N ASP A 211 -1.36 -7.69 -2.53
CA ASP A 211 -2.59 -8.49 -2.52
C ASP A 211 -3.11 -8.77 -3.94
N GLY A 212 -2.70 -9.87 -4.54
CA GLY A 212 -3.12 -10.24 -5.88
C GLY A 212 -2.55 -9.37 -7.00
N SER A 213 -1.50 -8.60 -6.74
CA SER A 213 -0.80 -7.78 -7.73
C SER A 213 0.24 -8.57 -8.55
N SER A 214 0.76 -7.98 -9.60
CA SER A 214 1.70 -8.65 -10.50
C SER A 214 2.83 -7.74 -10.98
N ASN A 215 4.04 -8.30 -11.17
CA ASN A 215 5.21 -7.58 -11.67
C ASN A 215 5.58 -6.36 -10.81
N ILE A 216 5.56 -6.51 -9.48
CA ILE A 216 5.93 -5.46 -8.54
C ILE A 216 7.33 -5.71 -8.02
N LEU A 217 8.15 -4.66 -8.00
CA LEU A 217 9.43 -4.63 -7.32
C LEU A 217 9.28 -3.92 -5.97
N VAL A 218 9.54 -4.65 -4.87
CA VAL A 218 9.59 -4.10 -3.50
C VAL A 218 11.04 -4.11 -3.04
N GLU A 219 11.67 -2.94 -2.96
CA GLU A 219 13.09 -2.89 -2.61
C GLU A 219 13.50 -1.74 -1.69
N LYS A 220 14.54 -1.98 -0.88
CA LYS A 220 15.16 -0.97 -0.01
C LYS A 220 14.19 -0.31 0.97
N ASN A 221 13.08 -0.96 1.30
CA ASN A 221 12.16 -0.47 2.30
C ASN A 221 12.60 -0.88 3.71
N ILE A 222 12.22 -0.08 4.69
CA ILE A 222 12.30 -0.41 6.10
C ILE A 222 10.89 -0.58 6.62
N SER A 223 10.56 -1.79 7.11
CA SER A 223 9.22 -2.12 7.62
C SER A 223 9.32 -2.71 9.02
N HIS A 224 8.81 -2.00 10.04
CA HIS A 224 9.01 -2.41 11.42
C HIS A 224 7.86 -2.03 12.36
N ASN A 225 7.74 -2.76 13.47
CA ASN A 225 6.70 -2.53 14.49
C ASN A 225 5.27 -2.58 13.94
N ASN A 226 5.05 -3.26 12.82
CA ASN A 226 3.74 -3.55 12.25
C ASN A 226 3.21 -4.88 12.81
N VAL A 227 2.02 -5.31 12.39
CA VAL A 227 1.63 -6.71 12.63
C VAL A 227 2.49 -7.63 11.76
N TYR A 228 2.58 -7.37 10.46
CA TYR A 228 3.50 -8.04 9.54
C TYR A 228 4.40 -7.02 8.84
N GLY A 229 5.64 -7.41 8.50
CA GLY A 229 6.58 -6.54 7.81
C GLY A 229 6.20 -6.32 6.34
N ILE A 230 6.50 -7.29 5.49
CA ILE A 230 6.12 -7.32 4.08
C ILE A 230 5.34 -8.60 3.81
N THR A 231 4.16 -8.50 3.22
CA THR A 231 3.30 -9.63 2.88
C THR A 231 3.09 -9.69 1.37
N VAL A 232 3.13 -10.90 0.82
CA VAL A 232 2.72 -11.20 -0.56
C VAL A 232 1.63 -12.24 -0.46
N GLY A 233 0.47 -11.97 -1.01
CA GLY A 233 -0.68 -12.87 -0.93
C GLY A 233 -1.78 -12.50 -1.90
N CYS A 234 -2.90 -13.20 -1.81
CA CYS A 234 -4.11 -12.89 -2.54
C CYS A 234 -5.31 -13.23 -1.68
N GLU A 235 -6.09 -12.24 -1.30
CA GLU A 235 -7.29 -12.47 -0.45
C GLU A 235 -8.47 -13.05 -1.25
N ARG A 236 -8.41 -13.00 -2.56
CA ARG A 236 -9.48 -13.49 -3.43
C ARG A 236 -9.21 -14.91 -3.92
N ALA A 237 -10.11 -15.83 -3.57
CA ALA A 237 -10.03 -17.23 -4.01
C ALA A 237 -9.96 -17.35 -5.53
N ASN A 238 -9.28 -18.39 -6.01
CA ASN A 238 -9.05 -18.69 -7.43
C ASN A 238 -8.29 -17.62 -8.22
N ASN A 239 -7.51 -16.78 -7.52
CA ASN A 239 -6.64 -15.78 -8.11
C ASN A 239 -5.19 -15.95 -7.64
N PHE A 240 -4.28 -15.22 -8.29
CA PHE A 240 -2.85 -15.36 -8.10
C PHE A 240 -2.21 -14.00 -7.81
N VAL A 241 -1.11 -14.05 -7.08
CA VAL A 241 -0.11 -12.99 -7.03
C VAL A 241 1.13 -13.51 -7.74
N THR A 242 1.65 -12.77 -8.73
CA THR A 242 2.67 -13.34 -9.61
C THR A 242 3.82 -12.39 -9.94
N ASN A 243 5.00 -12.98 -10.22
CA ASN A 243 6.17 -12.28 -10.78
C ASN A 243 6.65 -11.08 -9.92
N ASN A 244 6.47 -11.13 -8.61
CA ASN A 244 6.91 -10.06 -7.73
C ASN A 244 8.33 -10.34 -7.21
N ILE A 245 9.09 -9.28 -7.00
CA ILE A 245 10.46 -9.34 -6.50
C ILE A 245 10.54 -8.52 -5.21
N ILE A 246 10.88 -9.18 -4.11
CA ILE A 246 11.09 -8.57 -2.80
C ILE A 246 12.59 -8.65 -2.51
N ARG A 247 13.29 -7.51 -2.54
CA ARG A 247 14.74 -7.52 -2.36
C ARG A 247 15.31 -6.35 -1.58
N ASN A 248 16.42 -6.57 -0.90
CA ASN A 248 17.16 -5.53 -0.19
C ASN A 248 16.32 -4.76 0.84
N ASN A 249 15.28 -5.37 1.40
CA ASN A 249 14.45 -4.76 2.43
C ASN A 249 14.96 -5.13 3.83
N ILE A 250 14.61 -4.32 4.81
CA ILE A 250 14.87 -4.58 6.23
C ILE A 250 13.53 -4.65 6.95
N CYS A 251 13.24 -5.79 7.59
CA CYS A 251 12.02 -6.02 8.36
C CYS A 251 12.38 -6.42 9.79
N TYR A 252 11.89 -5.68 10.79
CA TYR A 252 12.23 -6.00 12.18
C TYR A 252 11.15 -5.60 13.19
N HIS A 253 11.14 -6.28 14.34
CA HIS A 253 10.21 -6.03 15.44
C HIS A 253 8.73 -6.04 15.04
N ASN A 254 8.36 -6.74 13.97
CA ASN A 254 6.96 -6.95 13.64
C ASN A 254 6.36 -8.02 14.57
N GLU A 255 5.06 -7.94 14.86
CA GLU A 255 4.40 -8.86 15.80
C GLU A 255 4.31 -10.29 15.25
N GLY A 256 4.06 -10.42 13.95
CA GLY A 256 4.11 -11.67 13.21
C GLY A 256 5.44 -11.80 12.45
N PHE A 257 5.41 -12.23 11.22
CA PHE A 257 6.63 -12.43 10.42
C PHE A 257 7.23 -11.13 9.88
N GLY A 258 8.53 -11.15 9.58
CA GLY A 258 9.21 -10.09 8.85
C GLY A 258 8.79 -10.06 7.38
N ILE A 259 8.84 -11.20 6.68
CA ILE A 259 8.41 -11.37 5.29
C ILE A 259 7.50 -12.60 5.21
N GLY A 260 6.31 -12.44 4.62
CA GLY A 260 5.34 -13.52 4.45
C GLY A 260 4.91 -13.71 3.01
N LEU A 261 4.98 -14.95 2.54
CA LEU A 261 4.34 -15.42 1.31
C LEU A 261 3.09 -16.21 1.72
N MET A 262 1.92 -15.60 1.60
CA MET A 262 0.66 -16.07 2.18
C MET A 262 -0.27 -16.68 1.11
N GLY A 263 0.19 -17.72 0.43
CA GLY A 263 -0.65 -18.54 -0.46
C GLY A 263 -1.57 -19.45 0.35
N TRP A 264 -2.75 -19.75 -0.15
CA TRP A 264 -3.71 -20.67 0.46
C TRP A 264 -4.19 -21.71 -0.55
N SER A 265 -3.67 -22.93 -0.46
CA SER A 265 -4.20 -24.10 -1.14
C SER A 265 -5.04 -24.91 -0.13
N PRO A 266 -6.21 -25.47 -0.48
CA PRO A 266 -6.77 -25.67 -1.81
C PRO A 266 -7.66 -24.54 -2.35
N GLU A 267 -7.70 -23.38 -1.72
CA GLU A 267 -8.58 -22.28 -2.15
C GLU A 267 -8.10 -21.58 -3.44
N GLY A 268 -7.02 -22.07 -4.06
CA GLY A 268 -6.48 -21.53 -5.30
C GLY A 268 -5.81 -20.16 -5.17
N ARG A 269 -5.45 -19.77 -3.96
CA ARG A 269 -4.70 -18.54 -3.67
C ARG A 269 -3.22 -18.89 -3.67
N ILE A 270 -2.59 -18.84 -4.82
CA ILE A 270 -1.21 -19.31 -5.00
C ILE A 270 -0.29 -18.16 -5.37
N ILE A 271 0.89 -18.15 -4.76
CA ILE A 271 1.97 -17.24 -5.09
C ILE A 271 2.83 -17.88 -6.17
N LYS A 272 2.99 -17.20 -7.31
CA LYS A 272 3.72 -17.77 -8.44
C LYS A 272 4.90 -16.91 -8.90
N ASN A 273 6.00 -17.57 -9.27
CA ASN A 273 7.16 -16.93 -9.89
C ASN A 273 7.71 -15.74 -9.09
N CYS A 274 7.66 -15.78 -7.78
CA CYS A 274 8.11 -14.71 -6.92
C CYS A 274 9.56 -14.92 -6.47
N GLN A 275 10.24 -13.81 -6.12
CA GLN A 275 11.60 -13.86 -5.61
C GLN A 275 11.70 -13.06 -4.30
N VAL A 276 12.30 -13.67 -3.28
CA VAL A 276 12.65 -13.03 -2.01
C VAL A 276 14.16 -13.14 -1.85
N VAL A 277 14.89 -12.07 -2.13
CA VAL A 277 16.35 -12.14 -2.23
C VAL A 277 17.05 -10.95 -1.57
N ASN A 278 18.16 -11.21 -0.90
CA ASN A 278 19.00 -10.18 -0.26
C ASN A 278 18.25 -9.31 0.77
N ASN A 279 17.26 -9.84 1.46
CA ASN A 279 16.56 -9.11 2.53
C ASN A 279 17.20 -9.42 3.88
N THR A 280 16.98 -8.54 4.84
CA THR A 280 17.30 -8.76 6.24
C THR A 280 16.02 -8.73 7.06
N ALA A 281 15.72 -9.80 7.78
CA ALA A 281 14.61 -9.86 8.71
C ALA A 281 15.15 -10.29 10.08
N PHE A 282 14.82 -9.51 11.13
CA PHE A 282 15.33 -9.84 12.47
C PHE A 282 14.39 -9.41 13.59
N GLU A 283 14.38 -10.22 14.64
CA GLU A 283 13.60 -9.99 15.85
C GLU A 283 12.10 -9.76 15.56
N ASN A 284 11.57 -10.44 14.55
CA ASN A 284 10.14 -10.51 14.27
C ASN A 284 9.52 -11.70 15.00
N ALA A 285 8.20 -11.80 15.00
CA ALA A 285 7.41 -12.96 15.45
C ALA A 285 7.86 -13.53 16.79
N LYS A 286 7.48 -12.92 17.87
CA LYS A 286 7.76 -13.46 19.23
C LYS A 286 7.23 -14.88 19.43
N ASP A 287 6.20 -15.26 18.67
CA ASP A 287 5.51 -16.54 18.78
C ASP A 287 5.22 -17.14 17.40
N ARG A 288 5.85 -18.25 17.03
CA ARG A 288 5.54 -19.20 15.96
C ARG A 288 6.02 -18.91 14.53
N LEU A 289 5.73 -17.75 13.92
CA LEU A 289 5.84 -17.62 12.47
C LEU A 289 7.25 -17.31 11.94
N GLY A 290 8.11 -16.73 12.75
CA GLY A 290 9.52 -16.52 12.40
C GLY A 290 9.79 -15.29 11.53
N GLU A 291 11.02 -15.23 11.06
CA GLU A 291 11.48 -14.10 10.24
C GLU A 291 10.90 -14.15 8.84
N ILE A 292 10.71 -15.35 8.30
CA ILE A 292 10.02 -15.58 7.03
C ILE A 292 8.99 -16.70 7.17
N ALA A 293 7.78 -16.47 6.63
CA ALA A 293 6.71 -17.47 6.57
C ALA A 293 6.30 -17.72 5.11
N ILE A 294 6.20 -18.99 4.73
CA ILE A 294 5.95 -19.40 3.34
C ILE A 294 4.81 -20.41 3.31
N TYR A 295 3.74 -20.05 2.60
CA TYR A 295 2.58 -20.89 2.39
C TYR A 295 2.29 -21.00 0.91
N SER A 296 2.12 -22.20 0.41
CA SER A 296 1.60 -22.51 -0.94
C SER A 296 2.16 -21.64 -2.08
N THR A 297 3.36 -21.96 -2.53
CA THR A 297 4.04 -21.25 -3.61
C THR A 297 4.34 -22.14 -4.81
N GLU A 298 4.43 -21.54 -5.98
CA GLU A 298 4.83 -22.19 -7.22
C GLU A 298 5.97 -21.41 -7.89
N ASN A 299 7.07 -22.11 -8.29
CA ASN A 299 8.23 -21.51 -8.95
C ASN A 299 8.81 -20.29 -8.19
N THR A 300 8.99 -20.41 -6.89
CA THR A 300 9.43 -19.30 -6.03
C THR A 300 10.87 -19.50 -5.58
N THR A 301 11.63 -18.39 -5.59
CA THR A 301 13.05 -18.37 -5.20
C THR A 301 13.26 -17.56 -3.93
N ILE A 302 13.96 -18.12 -2.94
CA ILE A 302 14.31 -17.47 -1.68
C ILE A 302 15.81 -17.65 -1.42
N LYS A 303 16.60 -16.58 -1.67
CA LYS A 303 18.06 -16.67 -1.65
C LYS A 303 18.73 -15.45 -1.00
N ASN A 304 19.90 -15.71 -0.41
CA ASN A 304 20.79 -14.67 0.13
C ASN A 304 20.12 -13.75 1.15
N ASN A 305 19.15 -14.21 1.90
CA ASN A 305 18.53 -13.43 2.95
C ASN A 305 19.26 -13.66 4.28
N ILE A 306 19.20 -12.68 5.15
CA ILE A 306 19.70 -12.77 6.53
C ILE A 306 18.48 -12.83 7.47
N PHE A 307 18.38 -13.90 8.26
CA PHE A 307 17.34 -14.11 9.25
C PHE A 307 17.98 -14.27 10.63
N TYR A 308 17.57 -13.45 11.59
CA TYR A 308 18.10 -13.50 12.94
C TYR A 308 17.01 -13.30 13.98
N SER A 309 16.99 -14.16 15.01
CA SER A 309 16.08 -14.01 16.15
C SER A 309 16.74 -14.54 17.42
N THR A 310 16.52 -13.84 18.53
CA THR A 310 16.84 -14.30 19.88
C THR A 310 15.63 -14.86 20.62
N HIS A 311 14.45 -14.87 20.02
CA HIS A 311 13.23 -15.38 20.64
C HIS A 311 13.22 -16.90 20.68
N ALA A 312 13.21 -17.47 21.87
CA ALA A 312 13.33 -18.92 22.08
C ALA A 312 12.23 -19.77 21.42
N ASN A 313 11.06 -19.19 21.17
CA ASN A 313 9.90 -19.86 20.60
C ASN A 313 9.59 -19.42 19.15
N SER A 314 10.43 -18.61 18.55
CA SER A 314 10.29 -18.17 17.16
C SER A 314 11.05 -19.11 16.23
N ASN A 315 10.41 -19.48 15.12
CA ASN A 315 11.12 -20.11 14.02
C ASN A 315 11.83 -19.03 13.19
N LEU A 316 13.03 -19.26 12.72
CA LEU A 316 13.64 -18.38 11.73
C LEU A 316 12.91 -18.50 10.40
N LEU A 317 12.41 -19.68 10.12
CA LEU A 317 11.74 -20.03 8.88
C LEU A 317 10.53 -20.91 9.18
N TYR A 318 9.38 -20.53 8.68
CA TYR A 318 8.19 -21.37 8.63
C TYR A 318 7.85 -21.69 7.17
N VAL A 319 7.72 -22.96 6.83
CA VAL A 319 7.35 -23.43 5.48
C VAL A 319 6.27 -24.47 5.64
N ASP A 320 5.14 -24.33 4.97
CA ASP A 320 4.11 -25.36 4.89
C ASP A 320 4.45 -26.43 3.84
N ASP A 321 3.65 -27.47 3.69
CA ASP A 321 3.92 -28.61 2.80
C ASP A 321 3.43 -28.42 1.35
N SER A 322 2.90 -27.26 0.98
CA SER A 322 2.20 -27.04 -0.30
C SER A 322 3.03 -26.21 -1.27
N HIS A 323 4.16 -26.74 -1.74
CA HIS A 323 5.04 -26.03 -2.68
C HIS A 323 5.31 -26.82 -3.94
N LEU A 324 5.37 -26.09 -5.07
CA LEU A 324 5.86 -26.62 -6.34
C LEU A 324 7.07 -25.79 -6.78
N ASN A 325 8.24 -26.43 -6.92
CA ASN A 325 9.49 -25.78 -7.33
C ASN A 325 9.88 -24.58 -6.43
N LEU A 326 9.91 -24.79 -5.12
CA LEU A 326 10.47 -23.83 -4.17
C LEU A 326 12.00 -23.99 -4.14
N ASP A 327 12.72 -22.98 -4.57
CA ASP A 327 14.20 -22.93 -4.55
C ASP A 327 14.68 -22.06 -3.38
N MET A 328 15.17 -22.71 -2.33
CA MET A 328 15.69 -22.05 -1.13
C MET A 328 17.18 -22.34 -0.98
N ASN A 329 18.00 -21.31 -1.05
CA ASN A 329 19.43 -21.48 -0.98
C ASN A 329 20.16 -20.22 -0.44
N PHE A 330 21.34 -20.43 0.19
CA PHE A 330 22.19 -19.33 0.67
C PHE A 330 21.49 -18.33 1.61
N ASN A 331 20.60 -18.79 2.49
CA ASN A 331 20.02 -17.96 3.55
C ASN A 331 20.82 -18.15 4.85
N HIS A 332 21.05 -17.10 5.61
CA HIS A 332 21.86 -17.06 6.82
C HIS A 332 21.06 -16.62 8.05
#